data_662f6ad8a4eb20c8eb237acded87b499
#
_entry.id   662f6ad8a4eb20c8eb237acded87b499
#
_cell.length_a   1.000
_cell.length_b   1.000
_cell.length_c   1.000
_cell.angle_alpha   90.00
_cell.angle_beta   90.00
_cell.angle_gamma   90.00
#
_symmetry.space_group_name_H-M   'P 1'
#
loop_
_entity.id
_entity.type
_entity.pdbx_description
1 polymer ?
#
loop_
_entity_poly.entity_id
_entity_poly.type
_entity_poly.pdbx_seq_one_letter_code
_entity_poly.pdbx_strand_id
1 'polypeptide(L)'
;MTRAALYARVSTTEQSPGMQLDALRRLAAARGWEAEEYVDIGWSGAKQRRPALDKLMTDAHARRIDVILVWKFDRFARSVRHLLQALDTFRAQGIGFYSLTEQIDTSTPLGQALFTIVGAVAELERDLIRERVRAGIARRRASGKRIGRAPVQIDLTEVQRLRADGVALARIAA
;
A
#
# COMPACT_ATOMS: atom_id res chain seq x y z
N MET A 1 5.00 -12.77 27.94
CA MET A 1 3.74 -13.11 27.29
C MET A 1 3.80 -12.50 25.90
N THR A 2 3.43 -13.20 24.83
CA THR A 2 3.50 -12.68 23.46
C THR A 2 2.37 -11.71 23.21
N ARG A 3 2.68 -10.48 22.77
CA ARG A 3 1.71 -9.41 22.47
C ARG A 3 1.32 -9.46 21.01
N ALA A 4 0.06 -9.81 20.75
CA ALA A 4 -0.48 -9.97 19.41
C ALA A 4 -1.32 -8.76 19.00
N ALA A 5 -1.03 -8.16 17.85
CA ALA A 5 -1.87 -7.15 17.24
C ALA A 5 -2.82 -7.81 16.24
N LEU A 6 -4.12 -7.71 16.46
CA LEU A 6 -5.17 -8.20 15.57
C LEU A 6 -5.57 -7.06 14.63
N TYR A 7 -5.13 -7.09 13.38
CA TYR A 7 -5.51 -6.05 12.43
C TYR A 7 -6.66 -6.51 11.53
N ALA A 8 -7.72 -5.72 11.51
CA ALA A 8 -8.86 -5.92 10.62
C ALA A 8 -9.20 -4.64 9.87
N ARG A 9 -9.53 -4.78 8.59
CA ARG A 9 -10.11 -3.71 7.79
C ARG A 9 -11.50 -4.15 7.30
N VAL A 10 -12.52 -3.43 7.76
CA VAL A 10 -13.92 -3.72 7.46
C VAL A 10 -14.49 -2.64 6.54
N SER A 11 -15.23 -3.04 5.51
CA SER A 11 -16.02 -2.11 4.71
C SER A 11 -17.42 -2.00 5.31
N THR A 12 -18.07 -0.84 5.15
CA THR A 12 -19.46 -0.62 5.61
C THR A 12 -20.47 -1.53 4.89
N THR A 13 -20.08 -2.14 3.77
CA THR A 13 -20.88 -3.07 2.96
C THR A 13 -20.64 -4.54 3.31
N GLU A 14 -19.62 -4.88 4.09
CA GLU A 14 -19.39 -6.26 4.53
C GLU A 14 -20.32 -6.61 5.69
N GLN A 15 -21.14 -7.64 5.48
CA GLN A 15 -22.15 -8.11 6.44
C GLN A 15 -21.57 -8.75 7.71
N SER A 16 -20.24 -8.90 7.87
CA SER A 16 -19.66 -9.58 9.04
C SER A 16 -18.24 -9.10 9.40
N PRO A 17 -18.08 -7.83 9.88
CA PRO A 17 -16.81 -7.41 10.48
C PRO A 17 -16.39 -8.30 11.67
N GLY A 18 -17.36 -8.79 12.42
CA GLY A 18 -17.17 -9.64 13.59
C GLY A 18 -16.50 -10.98 13.28
N MET A 19 -16.86 -11.64 12.16
CA MET A 19 -16.30 -12.96 11.84
C MET A 19 -14.77 -12.96 11.69
N GLN A 20 -14.20 -11.92 11.06
CA GLN A 20 -12.75 -11.82 10.88
C GLN A 20 -12.04 -11.67 12.22
N LEU A 21 -12.51 -10.73 13.05
CA LEU A 21 -11.93 -10.50 14.38
C LEU A 21 -12.13 -11.70 15.29
N ASP A 22 -13.29 -12.35 15.27
CA ASP A 22 -13.57 -13.54 16.11
C ASP A 22 -12.64 -14.71 15.76
N ALA A 23 -12.30 -14.88 14.49
CA ALA A 23 -11.34 -15.90 14.10
C ALA A 23 -9.92 -15.56 14.55
N LEU A 24 -9.50 -14.29 14.45
CA LEU A 24 -8.20 -13.83 14.94
C LEU A 24 -8.11 -13.91 16.47
N ARG A 25 -9.17 -13.56 17.20
CA ARG A 25 -9.27 -13.71 18.67
C ARG A 25 -9.10 -15.17 19.09
N ARG A 26 -9.82 -16.09 18.41
CA ARG A 26 -9.71 -17.53 18.69
C ARG A 26 -8.29 -18.03 18.46
N LEU A 27 -7.63 -17.60 17.37
CA LEU A 27 -6.25 -17.97 17.11
C LEU A 27 -5.29 -17.45 18.19
N ALA A 28 -5.41 -16.18 18.59
CA ALA A 28 -4.59 -15.58 19.63
C ALA A 28 -4.80 -16.31 20.98
N ALA A 29 -6.06 -16.57 21.36
CA ALA A 29 -6.40 -17.30 22.57
C ALA A 29 -5.86 -18.74 22.56
N ALA A 30 -5.98 -19.46 21.45
CA ALA A 30 -5.45 -20.82 21.31
C ALA A 30 -3.92 -20.88 21.44
N ARG A 31 -3.21 -19.78 21.13
CA ARG A 31 -1.76 -19.65 21.26
C ARG A 31 -1.33 -19.04 22.61
N GLY A 32 -2.27 -18.67 23.47
CA GLY A 32 -1.99 -18.02 24.76
C GLY A 32 -1.38 -16.62 24.63
N TRP A 33 -1.74 -15.89 23.57
CA TRP A 33 -1.23 -14.55 23.29
C TRP A 33 -2.15 -13.48 23.86
N GLU A 34 -1.56 -12.40 24.37
CA GLU A 34 -2.28 -11.19 24.74
C GLU A 34 -2.59 -10.38 23.49
N ALA A 35 -3.87 -10.12 23.23
CA ALA A 35 -4.31 -9.54 21.96
C ALA A 35 -4.83 -8.11 22.12
N GLU A 36 -4.33 -7.18 21.29
CA GLU A 36 -4.86 -5.83 21.09
C GLU A 36 -5.43 -5.70 19.66
N GLU A 37 -6.58 -5.04 19.54
CA GLU A 37 -7.29 -4.90 18.27
C GLU A 37 -7.03 -3.55 17.60
N TYR A 38 -6.73 -3.60 16.30
CA TYR A 38 -6.53 -2.46 15.43
C TYR A 38 -7.52 -2.56 14.27
N VAL A 39 -8.60 -1.77 14.32
CA VAL A 39 -9.70 -1.89 13.37
C VAL A 39 -9.87 -0.61 12.57
N ASP A 40 -9.68 -0.70 11.27
CA ASP A 40 -10.00 0.37 10.33
C ASP A 40 -11.38 0.12 9.71
N ILE A 41 -12.31 1.05 9.93
CA ILE A 41 -13.62 1.06 9.28
C ILE A 41 -13.52 1.92 8.03
N GLY A 42 -13.70 1.31 6.86
CA GLY A 42 -13.50 2.00 5.59
C GLY A 42 -14.72 2.02 4.69
N TRP A 43 -15.01 3.22 4.15
CA TRP A 43 -15.89 3.41 3.00
C TRP A 43 -15.09 3.10 1.72
N SER A 44 -15.75 2.56 0.70
CA SER A 44 -15.12 2.28 -0.59
C SER A 44 -14.65 3.57 -1.28
N GLY A 45 -13.33 3.81 -1.33
CA GLY A 45 -12.77 4.98 -2.03
C GLY A 45 -11.25 5.10 -1.90
N ALA A 46 -10.61 5.68 -2.92
CA ALA A 46 -9.15 5.70 -3.10
C ALA A 46 -8.35 6.53 -2.07
N LYS A 47 -8.99 7.29 -1.17
CA LYS A 47 -8.34 8.17 -0.18
C LYS A 47 -8.68 7.78 1.26
N GLN A 48 -8.59 6.51 1.59
CA GLN A 48 -8.88 6.07 2.94
C GLN A 48 -7.68 6.25 3.88
N ARG A 49 -7.86 7.08 4.90
CA ARG A 49 -7.01 7.07 6.08
C ARG A 49 -7.17 5.73 6.81
N ARG A 50 -6.07 5.22 7.33
CA ARG A 50 -6.02 3.97 8.12
C ARG A 50 -5.42 4.28 9.49
N PRO A 51 -6.13 4.99 10.36
CA PRO A 51 -5.59 5.40 11.66
C PRO A 51 -5.21 4.21 12.55
N ALA A 52 -5.94 3.10 12.45
CA ALA A 52 -5.61 1.89 13.20
C ALA A 52 -4.33 1.23 12.67
N LEU A 53 -4.12 1.18 11.34
CA LEU A 53 -2.87 0.71 10.76
C LEU A 53 -1.70 1.62 11.14
N ASP A 54 -1.90 2.95 11.08
CA ASP A 54 -0.85 3.92 11.45
C ASP A 54 -0.46 3.76 12.93
N LYS A 55 -1.45 3.54 13.84
CA LYS A 55 -1.20 3.22 15.25
C LYS A 55 -0.43 1.91 15.39
N LEU A 56 -0.87 0.84 14.70
CA LEU A 56 -0.20 -0.46 14.72
C LEU A 56 1.27 -0.32 14.31
N MET A 57 1.56 0.40 13.22
CA MET A 57 2.94 0.63 12.78
C MET A 57 3.76 1.42 13.82
N THR A 58 3.15 2.40 14.49
CA THR A 58 3.79 3.16 15.57
C THR A 58 4.12 2.25 16.76
N ASP A 59 3.18 1.39 17.16
CA ASP A 59 3.36 0.46 18.28
C ASP A 59 4.37 -0.66 17.92
N ALA A 60 4.42 -1.08 16.66
CA ALA A 60 5.45 -1.99 16.15
C ALA A 60 6.85 -1.35 16.26
N HIS A 61 7.01 -0.10 15.81
CA HIS A 61 8.27 0.64 15.95
C HIS A 61 8.68 0.84 17.42
N ALA A 62 7.71 1.02 18.30
CA ALA A 62 7.95 1.11 19.74
C ALA A 62 8.20 -0.25 20.41
N ARG A 63 8.27 -1.35 19.66
CA ARG A 63 8.44 -2.73 20.16
C ARG A 63 7.38 -3.14 21.19
N ARG A 64 6.14 -2.68 21.00
CA ARG A 64 5.00 -3.04 21.83
C ARG A 64 4.26 -4.27 21.33
N ILE A 65 4.62 -4.76 20.14
CA ILE A 65 3.97 -5.86 19.42
C ILE A 65 5.04 -6.90 19.11
N ASP A 66 4.72 -8.17 19.34
CA ASP A 66 5.60 -9.31 19.05
C ASP A 66 5.11 -10.08 17.79
N VAL A 67 3.80 -10.04 17.51
CA VAL A 67 3.19 -10.68 16.33
C VAL A 67 1.98 -9.90 15.82
N ILE A 68 1.81 -9.84 14.51
CA ILE A 68 0.67 -9.23 13.86
C ILE A 68 -0.16 -10.33 13.20
N LEU A 69 -1.46 -10.38 13.51
CA LEU A 69 -2.42 -11.32 12.94
C LEU A 69 -3.36 -10.57 12.01
N VAL A 70 -3.55 -11.09 10.79
CA VAL A 70 -4.49 -10.56 9.81
C VAL A 70 -5.38 -11.68 9.25
N TRP A 71 -6.60 -11.33 8.85
CA TRP A 71 -7.49 -12.28 8.19
C TRP A 71 -6.95 -12.71 6.82
N LYS A 72 -6.56 -11.71 6.00
CA LYS A 72 -5.98 -11.86 4.65
C LYS A 72 -4.97 -10.76 4.38
N PHE A 73 -4.03 -11.00 3.47
CA PHE A 73 -3.04 -10.00 3.02
C PHE A 73 -3.68 -8.74 2.45
N ASP A 74 -4.77 -8.88 1.67
CA ASP A 74 -5.46 -7.76 1.04
C ASP A 74 -6.18 -6.84 2.06
N ARG A 75 -6.47 -7.33 3.24
CA ARG A 75 -6.99 -6.51 4.34
C ARG A 75 -5.91 -5.63 4.95
N PHE A 76 -4.69 -6.12 4.99
CA PHE A 76 -3.53 -5.39 5.51
C PHE A 76 -2.92 -4.45 4.47
N ALA A 77 -2.56 -4.97 3.31
CA ALA A 77 -1.84 -4.24 2.27
C ALA A 77 -2.73 -3.89 1.07
N ARG A 78 -2.48 -2.72 0.45
CA ARG A 78 -3.16 -2.27 -0.78
C ARG A 78 -2.48 -2.78 -2.05
N SER A 79 -1.26 -3.26 -1.92
CA SER A 79 -0.45 -3.82 -3.01
C SER A 79 0.57 -4.79 -2.44
N VAL A 80 1.06 -5.69 -3.27
CA VAL A 80 2.14 -6.61 -2.89
C VAL A 80 3.37 -5.84 -2.43
N ARG A 81 3.70 -4.73 -3.09
CA ARG A 81 4.82 -3.86 -2.67
C ARG A 81 4.67 -3.33 -1.24
N HIS A 82 3.47 -2.84 -0.89
CA HIS A 82 3.20 -2.34 0.45
C HIS A 82 3.31 -3.45 1.50
N LEU A 83 2.82 -4.66 1.15
CA LEU A 83 2.97 -5.84 2.01
C LEU A 83 4.44 -6.16 2.25
N LEU A 84 5.24 -6.27 1.17
CA LEU A 84 6.66 -6.58 1.24
C LEU A 84 7.43 -5.59 2.12
N GLN A 85 7.21 -4.28 1.91
CA GLN A 85 7.85 -3.23 2.71
C GLN A 85 7.51 -3.32 4.21
N ALA A 86 6.24 -3.59 4.52
CA ALA A 86 5.82 -3.75 5.92
C ALA A 86 6.45 -4.98 6.57
N LEU A 87 6.49 -6.10 5.85
CA LEU A 87 7.05 -7.35 6.36
C LEU A 87 8.57 -7.29 6.50
N ASP A 88 9.30 -6.59 5.62
CA ASP A 88 10.73 -6.29 5.81
C ASP A 88 10.96 -5.49 7.10
N THR A 89 10.09 -4.50 7.35
CA THR A 89 10.13 -3.71 8.58
C THR A 89 9.88 -4.59 9.82
N PHE A 90 8.86 -5.45 9.78
CA PHE A 90 8.55 -6.35 10.88
C PHE A 90 9.67 -7.35 11.14
N ARG A 91 10.24 -7.91 10.08
CA ARG A 91 11.40 -8.82 10.18
C ARG A 91 12.60 -8.14 10.84
N ALA A 92 12.93 -6.91 10.42
CA ALA A 92 14.03 -6.14 11.00
C ALA A 92 13.81 -5.85 12.50
N GLN A 93 12.56 -5.81 12.95
CA GLN A 93 12.17 -5.57 14.33
C GLN A 93 11.93 -6.86 15.15
N GLY A 94 12.03 -8.04 14.51
CA GLY A 94 11.75 -9.33 15.15
C GLY A 94 10.26 -9.60 15.38
N ILE A 95 9.36 -8.89 14.64
CA ILE A 95 7.92 -9.04 14.76
C ILE A 95 7.44 -10.13 13.79
N GLY A 96 6.72 -11.13 14.30
CA GLY A 96 6.05 -12.14 13.49
C GLY A 96 4.84 -11.56 12.74
N PHE A 97 4.53 -12.11 11.56
CA PHE A 97 3.31 -11.77 10.82
C PHE A 97 2.60 -13.06 10.41
N TYR A 98 1.33 -13.14 10.68
CA TYR A 98 0.50 -14.31 10.38
C TYR A 98 -0.75 -13.92 9.60
N SER A 99 -0.96 -14.52 8.45
CA SER A 99 -2.20 -14.41 7.68
C SER A 99 -3.01 -15.70 7.82
N LEU A 100 -4.24 -15.55 8.35
CA LEU A 100 -5.07 -16.70 8.71
C LEU A 100 -5.56 -17.47 7.49
N THR A 101 -6.05 -16.77 6.46
CA THR A 101 -6.63 -17.41 5.28
C THR A 101 -5.56 -18.05 4.39
N GLU A 102 -4.43 -17.39 4.20
CA GLU A 102 -3.31 -17.92 3.42
C GLU A 102 -2.46 -18.91 4.22
N GLN A 103 -2.68 -19.00 5.55
CA GLN A 103 -1.90 -19.86 6.46
C GLN A 103 -0.38 -19.61 6.39
N ILE A 104 0.00 -18.36 6.15
CA ILE A 104 1.39 -17.97 6.06
C ILE A 104 1.84 -17.35 7.38
N ASP A 105 2.84 -17.97 8.00
CA ASP A 105 3.47 -17.53 9.25
C ASP A 105 4.93 -17.16 8.97
N THR A 106 5.25 -15.87 8.97
CA THR A 106 6.61 -15.40 8.69
C THR A 106 7.59 -15.66 9.83
N SER A 107 7.15 -16.15 10.97
CA SER A 107 8.03 -16.62 12.02
C SER A 107 8.66 -17.99 11.71
N THR A 108 8.08 -18.73 10.74
CA THR A 108 8.58 -20.04 10.32
C THR A 108 9.52 -19.93 9.12
N PRO A 109 10.52 -20.83 8.98
CA PRO A 109 11.41 -20.85 7.81
C PRO A 109 10.65 -20.99 6.48
N LEU A 110 9.59 -21.81 6.45
CA LEU A 110 8.73 -21.99 5.28
C LEU A 110 7.98 -20.70 4.92
N GLY A 111 7.40 -20.03 5.90
CA GLY A 111 6.70 -18.74 5.68
C GLY A 111 7.65 -17.65 5.18
N GLN A 112 8.88 -17.61 5.70
CA GLN A 112 9.93 -16.69 5.22
C GLN A 112 10.33 -17.00 3.77
N ALA A 113 10.49 -18.28 3.41
CA ALA A 113 10.81 -18.70 2.05
C ALA A 113 9.68 -18.35 1.06
N LEU A 114 8.42 -18.65 1.40
CA LEU A 114 7.24 -18.30 0.60
C LEU A 114 7.17 -16.79 0.38
N PHE A 115 7.43 -16.01 1.42
CA PHE A 115 7.43 -14.57 1.35
C PHE A 115 8.52 -14.02 0.40
N THR A 116 9.71 -14.60 0.45
CA THR A 116 10.83 -14.25 -0.46
C THR A 116 10.43 -14.51 -1.93
N ILE A 117 9.77 -15.64 -2.19
CA ILE A 117 9.27 -15.99 -3.54
C ILE A 117 8.23 -14.97 -4.03
N VAL A 118 7.24 -14.63 -3.19
CA VAL A 118 6.23 -13.60 -3.53
C VAL A 118 6.88 -12.25 -3.82
N GLY A 119 7.92 -11.90 -3.06
CA GLY A 119 8.71 -10.69 -3.28
C GLY A 119 9.40 -10.68 -4.65
N ALA A 120 10.08 -11.76 -4.98
CA ALA A 120 10.77 -11.91 -6.25
C ALA A 120 9.80 -11.87 -7.46
N VAL A 121 8.65 -12.50 -7.36
CA VAL A 121 7.59 -12.44 -8.39
C VAL A 121 7.07 -11.02 -8.59
N ALA A 122 6.82 -10.30 -7.50
CA ALA A 122 6.34 -8.90 -7.56
C ALA A 122 7.40 -7.95 -8.16
N GLU A 123 8.68 -8.23 -7.96
CA GLU A 123 9.78 -7.47 -8.58
C GLU A 123 9.88 -7.77 -10.08
N LEU A 124 9.80 -9.04 -10.46
CA LEU A 124 9.76 -9.46 -11.86
C LEU A 124 8.59 -8.82 -12.62
N GLU A 125 7.37 -8.85 -12.07
CA GLU A 125 6.22 -8.19 -12.70
C GLU A 125 6.46 -6.69 -12.93
N ARG A 126 7.07 -6.02 -11.98
CA ARG A 126 7.43 -4.60 -12.09
C ARG A 126 8.42 -4.34 -13.21
N ASP A 127 9.45 -5.18 -13.31
CA ASP A 127 10.47 -5.01 -14.33
C ASP A 127 9.91 -5.28 -15.74
N LEU A 128 9.05 -6.28 -15.89
CA LEU A 128 8.32 -6.52 -17.14
C LEU A 128 7.42 -5.33 -17.55
N ILE A 129 6.76 -4.69 -16.58
CA ILE A 129 5.94 -3.48 -16.85
C ILE A 129 6.85 -2.33 -17.29
N ARG A 130 7.98 -2.10 -16.61
CA ARG A 130 8.95 -1.06 -16.95
C ARG A 130 9.51 -1.26 -18.35
N GLU A 131 9.84 -2.49 -18.71
CA GLU A 131 10.34 -2.86 -20.03
C GLU A 131 9.30 -2.55 -21.12
N ARG A 132 8.03 -2.97 -20.91
CA ARG A 132 6.93 -2.67 -21.83
C ARG A 132 6.72 -1.17 -22.02
N VAL A 133 6.77 -0.39 -20.94
CA VAL A 133 6.64 1.07 -21.00
C VAL A 133 7.80 1.68 -21.76
N ARG A 134 9.06 1.27 -21.49
CA ARG A 134 10.25 1.73 -22.23
C ARG A 134 10.17 1.41 -23.71
N ALA A 135 9.78 0.19 -24.07
CA ALA A 135 9.57 -0.23 -25.46
C ALA A 135 8.47 0.59 -26.15
N GLY A 136 7.36 0.86 -25.45
CA GLY A 136 6.27 1.71 -25.96
C GLY A 136 6.73 3.16 -26.21
N ILE A 137 7.51 3.73 -25.30
CA ILE A 137 8.11 5.06 -25.45
C ILE A 137 9.08 5.09 -26.63
N ALA A 138 9.97 4.10 -26.74
CA ALA A 138 10.92 4.00 -27.85
C ALA A 138 10.21 3.91 -29.20
N ARG A 139 9.17 3.08 -29.33
CA ARG A 139 8.34 2.96 -30.53
C ARG A 139 7.68 4.30 -30.91
N ARG A 140 7.12 5.01 -29.93
CA ARG A 140 6.52 6.34 -30.17
C ARG A 140 7.54 7.36 -30.66
N ARG A 141 8.73 7.38 -30.07
CA ARG A 141 9.84 8.24 -30.52
C ARG A 141 10.25 7.93 -31.96
N ALA A 142 10.44 6.64 -32.26
CA ALA A 142 10.80 6.19 -33.60
C ALA A 142 9.75 6.55 -34.66
N SER A 143 8.45 6.60 -34.29
CA SER A 143 7.35 7.02 -35.18
C SER A 143 7.17 8.55 -35.26
N GLY A 144 8.09 9.35 -34.73
CA GLY A 144 8.00 10.81 -34.70
C GLY A 144 6.87 11.38 -33.81
N LYS A 145 6.17 10.53 -33.09
CA LYS A 145 5.05 10.98 -32.24
C LYS A 145 5.58 11.62 -30.95
N ARG A 146 5.05 12.78 -30.65
CA ARG A 146 5.38 13.50 -29.43
C ARG A 146 5.02 12.68 -28.17
N ILE A 147 5.91 12.75 -27.17
CA ILE A 147 5.72 12.15 -25.85
C ILE A 147 5.60 13.28 -24.83
N GLY A 148 4.63 13.18 -23.92
CA GLY A 148 4.36 14.16 -22.87
C GLY A 148 3.09 14.96 -23.13
N ARG A 149 2.86 15.98 -22.28
CA ARG A 149 1.69 16.87 -22.37
C ARG A 149 1.74 17.66 -23.66
N ALA A 150 0.61 17.75 -24.35
CA ALA A 150 0.49 18.64 -25.51
C ALA A 150 0.84 20.08 -25.12
N PRO A 151 1.51 20.86 -26.02
CA PRO A 151 1.70 22.27 -25.76
C PRO A 151 0.34 22.95 -25.62
N VAL A 152 0.27 23.89 -24.71
CA VAL A 152 -0.87 24.80 -24.65
C VAL A 152 -0.75 25.71 -25.89
N GLN A 153 -1.82 25.81 -26.67
CA GLN A 153 -1.87 26.80 -27.74
C GLN A 153 -2.04 28.18 -27.09
N ILE A 154 -1.01 28.99 -27.21
CA ILE A 154 -1.02 30.35 -26.68
C ILE A 154 -1.17 31.29 -27.88
N ASP A 155 -2.15 32.17 -27.82
CA ASP A 155 -2.25 33.29 -28.80
C ASP A 155 -1.22 34.35 -28.42
N LEU A 156 -0.09 34.31 -29.12
CA LEU A 156 1.01 35.25 -28.87
C LEU A 156 0.60 36.71 -29.17
N THR A 157 -0.36 36.96 -30.08
CA THR A 157 -0.84 38.31 -30.39
C THR A 157 -1.60 38.88 -29.19
N GLU A 158 -2.47 38.10 -28.57
CA GLU A 158 -3.20 38.50 -27.38
C GLU A 158 -2.27 38.70 -26.19
N VAL A 159 -1.26 37.82 -26.01
CA VAL A 159 -0.24 37.97 -24.96
C VAL A 159 0.53 39.30 -25.16
N GLN A 160 0.92 39.65 -26.40
CA GLN A 160 1.62 40.91 -26.68
C GLN A 160 0.74 42.12 -26.39
N ARG A 161 -0.56 42.08 -26.77
CA ARG A 161 -1.53 43.12 -26.47
C ARG A 161 -1.66 43.35 -24.96
N LEU A 162 -1.94 42.29 -24.20
CA LEU A 162 -2.08 42.38 -22.73
C LEU A 162 -0.80 42.88 -22.04
N ARG A 163 0.36 42.54 -22.59
CA ARG A 163 1.65 43.07 -22.12
C ARG A 163 1.81 44.56 -22.37
N ALA A 164 1.39 45.03 -23.57
CA ALA A 164 1.40 46.45 -23.90
C ALA A 164 0.47 47.26 -22.98
N ASP A 165 -0.67 46.66 -22.60
CA ASP A 165 -1.64 47.23 -21.66
C ASP A 165 -1.14 47.14 -20.17
N GLY A 166 0.10 46.69 -19.92
CA GLY A 166 0.72 46.68 -18.58
C GLY A 166 0.33 45.48 -17.71
N VAL A 167 -0.34 44.46 -18.27
CA VAL A 167 -0.73 43.27 -17.49
C VAL A 167 0.49 42.41 -17.17
N ALA A 168 0.65 42.02 -15.89
CA ALA A 168 1.75 41.16 -15.46
C ALA A 168 1.64 39.75 -16.05
N LEU A 169 2.80 39.13 -16.44
CA LEU A 169 2.83 37.78 -17.03
C LEU A 169 2.14 36.72 -16.20
N ALA A 170 2.23 36.76 -14.87
CA ALA A 170 1.56 35.83 -13.98
C ALA A 170 0.00 35.88 -14.10
N ARG A 171 -0.55 37.02 -14.47
CA ARG A 171 -1.99 37.20 -14.69
C ARG A 171 -2.44 36.78 -16.10
N ILE A 172 -1.53 36.85 -17.07
CA ILE A 172 -1.78 36.39 -18.45
C ILE A 172 -1.74 34.85 -18.52
N ALA A 173 -0.98 34.20 -17.61
CA ALA A 173 -0.78 32.74 -17.57
C ALA A 173 -1.82 32.02 -16.67
N ALA A 174 -2.68 32.71 -15.96
CA ALA A 174 -3.73 32.15 -15.10
C ALA A 174 -5.02 31.93 -15.88
#